data_065893fb3d07ff9ff654c1f3b875af50
#
_entry.id   065893fb3d07ff9ff654c1f3b875af50
#
_cell.length_a   1.000
_cell.length_b   1.000
_cell.length_c   1.000
_cell.angle_alpha   90.00
_cell.angle_beta   90.00
_cell.angle_gamma   90.00
#
_symmetry.space_group_name_H-M   'P 1'
#
loop_
_entity.id
_entity.type
_entity.pdbx_description
1 polymer ?
#
loop_
_entity_poly.entity_id
_entity_poly.type
_entity_poly.pdbx_seq_one_letter_code
_entity_poly.pdbx_strand_id
1 'polypeptide(L)'
;ETHLQRAPGERRIYSNAGIEVAGQMLEEATGSPISRWIEESVSEPLGLASLEIEGSPAYSGRANAADLMLFARELAHPTLISTQLASSAQSIHFPELTGIVPGYGNYRPCPWGLGCEIKGDKNPHWTAPQSSVATFGHFGQAGSFLWVDPLSAERAVFVGERPFGQWHHDHWGPLNSQIVQAMRGQ
;
A
#
# COMPACT_ATOMS: atom_id res chain seq x y z
N GLU A 1 -23.48 1.02 -12.98
CA GLU A 1 -23.79 0.85 -11.54
C GLU A 1 -22.91 -0.27 -10.97
N THR A 2 -22.21 -0.01 -9.89
CA THR A 2 -21.41 -1.04 -9.20
C THR A 2 -22.28 -1.67 -8.13
N HIS A 3 -22.53 -2.97 -8.26
CA HIS A 3 -23.30 -3.72 -7.26
C HIS A 3 -22.37 -4.27 -6.17
N LEU A 4 -22.84 -4.23 -4.91
CA LEU A 4 -22.13 -4.85 -3.81
C LEU A 4 -22.04 -6.38 -4.02
N GLN A 5 -20.85 -6.94 -4.00
CA GLN A 5 -20.63 -8.38 -4.10
C GLN A 5 -20.99 -9.13 -2.81
N ARG A 6 -20.95 -8.43 -1.67
CA ARG A 6 -21.27 -8.93 -0.32
C ARG A 6 -21.84 -7.78 0.52
N ALA A 7 -22.55 -8.12 1.58
CA ALA A 7 -22.96 -7.10 2.54
C ALA A 7 -21.75 -6.46 3.23
N PRO A 8 -21.82 -5.17 3.60
CA PRO A 8 -20.76 -4.51 4.35
C PRO A 8 -20.43 -5.26 5.65
N GLY A 9 -19.13 -5.45 5.92
CA GLY A 9 -18.66 -6.16 7.10
C GLY A 9 -18.57 -7.69 7.00
N GLU A 10 -19.04 -8.31 5.91
CA GLU A 10 -18.95 -9.78 5.73
C GLU A 10 -17.58 -10.25 5.25
N ARG A 11 -16.99 -9.51 4.35
CA ARG A 11 -15.72 -9.91 3.71
C ARG A 11 -14.97 -8.69 3.16
N ARG A 12 -13.67 -8.77 3.21
CA ARG A 12 -12.81 -7.82 2.51
C ARG A 12 -12.73 -8.19 1.02
N ILE A 13 -13.21 -7.31 0.17
CA ILE A 13 -13.13 -7.46 -1.29
C ILE A 13 -12.03 -6.53 -1.79
N TYR A 14 -10.99 -7.09 -2.40
CA TYR A 14 -9.98 -6.30 -3.10
C TYR A 14 -10.60 -5.73 -4.39
N SER A 15 -10.69 -4.41 -4.49
CA SER A 15 -11.34 -3.75 -5.61
C SER A 15 -10.88 -2.29 -5.76
N ASN A 16 -10.64 -1.86 -6.99
CA ASN A 16 -10.38 -0.46 -7.31
C ASN A 16 -11.60 0.44 -7.00
N ALA A 17 -12.82 -0.11 -7.08
CA ALA A 17 -14.05 0.66 -6.86
C ALA A 17 -14.09 1.37 -5.51
N GLY A 18 -13.54 0.77 -4.45
CA GLY A 18 -13.46 1.41 -3.13
C GLY A 18 -12.57 2.66 -3.11
N ILE A 19 -11.46 2.62 -3.85
CA ILE A 19 -10.54 3.75 -3.99
C ILE A 19 -11.13 4.85 -4.88
N GLU A 20 -11.85 4.46 -5.95
CA GLU A 20 -12.59 5.42 -6.80
C GLU A 20 -13.65 6.19 -6.00
N VAL A 21 -14.43 5.48 -5.16
CA VAL A 21 -15.42 6.12 -4.29
C VAL A 21 -14.74 7.04 -3.28
N ALA A 22 -13.63 6.64 -2.68
CA ALA A 22 -12.86 7.50 -1.77
C ALA A 22 -12.33 8.76 -2.48
N GLY A 23 -11.85 8.61 -3.73
CA GLY A 23 -11.46 9.74 -4.57
C GLY A 23 -12.61 10.72 -4.81
N GLN A 24 -13.78 10.22 -5.22
CA GLN A 24 -14.97 11.05 -5.41
C GLN A 24 -15.39 11.79 -4.13
N MET A 25 -15.40 11.11 -2.99
CA MET A 25 -15.72 11.74 -1.70
C MET A 25 -14.72 12.86 -1.35
N LEU A 26 -13.46 12.70 -1.67
CA LEU A 26 -12.44 13.74 -1.47
C LEU A 26 -12.67 14.91 -2.42
N GLU A 27 -12.97 14.67 -3.69
CA GLU A 27 -13.30 15.73 -4.65
C GLU A 27 -14.53 16.53 -4.23
N GLU A 28 -15.58 15.85 -3.77
CA GLU A 28 -16.79 16.50 -3.24
C GLU A 28 -16.50 17.33 -1.98
N ALA A 29 -15.66 16.80 -1.07
CA ALA A 29 -15.35 17.48 0.19
C ALA A 29 -14.40 18.67 0.01
N THR A 30 -13.49 18.63 -0.97
CA THR A 30 -12.46 19.64 -1.19
C THR A 30 -12.80 20.63 -2.30
N GLY A 31 -13.71 20.27 -3.20
CA GLY A 31 -14.02 21.02 -4.42
C GLY A 31 -12.86 21.01 -5.44
N SER A 32 -11.90 20.11 -5.30
CA SER A 32 -10.73 20.00 -6.14
C SER A 32 -10.60 18.60 -6.76
N PRO A 33 -10.16 18.47 -8.02
CA PRO A 33 -9.84 17.16 -8.59
C PRO A 33 -8.81 16.41 -7.72
N ILE A 34 -8.98 15.09 -7.59
CA ILE A 34 -8.13 14.27 -6.70
C ILE A 34 -6.64 14.35 -7.06
N SER A 35 -6.31 14.43 -8.34
CA SER A 35 -4.93 14.60 -8.81
C SER A 35 -4.29 15.87 -8.27
N ARG A 36 -5.01 17.00 -8.38
CA ARG A 36 -4.56 18.28 -7.87
C ARG A 36 -4.48 18.30 -6.35
N TRP A 37 -5.46 17.70 -5.67
CA TRP A 37 -5.44 17.59 -4.22
C TRP A 37 -4.23 16.80 -3.71
N ILE A 38 -3.88 15.69 -4.39
CA ILE A 38 -2.68 14.90 -4.07
C ILE A 38 -1.41 15.70 -4.37
N GLU A 39 -1.37 16.42 -5.49
CA GLU A 39 -0.23 17.27 -5.83
C GLU A 39 0.03 18.30 -4.72
N GLU A 40 -0.97 19.09 -4.36
CA GLU A 40 -0.85 20.18 -3.36
C GLU A 40 -0.62 19.64 -1.93
N SER A 41 -1.23 18.50 -1.55
CA SER A 41 -1.21 17.98 -0.18
C SER A 41 -0.13 16.94 0.09
N VAL A 42 0.43 16.30 -0.94
CA VAL A 42 1.40 15.22 -0.81
C VAL A 42 2.65 15.47 -1.63
N SER A 43 2.51 15.65 -2.96
CA SER A 43 3.66 15.70 -3.86
C SER A 43 4.53 16.92 -3.63
N GLU A 44 3.95 18.12 -3.59
CA GLU A 44 4.69 19.36 -3.36
C GLU A 44 5.35 19.40 -1.98
N PRO A 45 4.64 19.14 -0.85
CA PRO A 45 5.25 19.17 0.47
C PRO A 45 6.38 18.16 0.66
N LEU A 46 6.33 17.01 0.00
CA LEU A 46 7.35 15.97 0.09
C LEU A 46 8.42 16.09 -1.01
N GLY A 47 8.25 16.98 -1.99
CA GLY A 47 9.16 17.15 -3.11
C GLY A 47 9.16 15.96 -4.08
N LEU A 48 8.00 15.31 -4.29
CA LEU A 48 7.84 14.17 -5.21
C LEU A 48 7.68 14.67 -6.64
N ALA A 49 8.77 15.05 -7.27
CA ALA A 49 8.75 15.72 -8.58
C ALA A 49 8.28 14.82 -9.74
N SER A 50 8.31 13.50 -9.58
CA SER A 50 7.90 12.53 -10.61
C SER A 50 6.56 11.86 -10.32
N LEU A 51 5.91 12.18 -9.20
CA LEU A 51 4.60 11.58 -8.90
C LEU A 51 3.53 12.25 -9.76
N GLU A 52 2.90 11.43 -10.59
CA GLU A 52 1.78 11.82 -11.45
C GLU A 52 0.61 10.88 -11.23
N ILE A 53 -0.61 11.44 -11.19
CA ILE A 53 -1.86 10.67 -11.16
C ILE A 53 -2.76 11.22 -12.26
N GLU A 54 -2.74 10.56 -13.41
CA GLU A 54 -3.56 10.93 -14.56
C GLU A 54 -4.73 9.95 -14.72
N GLY A 55 -5.89 10.30 -14.19
CA GLY A 55 -7.10 9.49 -14.25
C GLY A 55 -7.43 8.82 -12.92
N SER A 56 -7.55 7.50 -12.89
CA SER A 56 -8.00 6.75 -11.72
C SER A 56 -7.02 6.83 -10.55
N PRO A 57 -7.44 7.26 -9.34
CA PRO A 57 -6.60 7.23 -8.16
C PRO A 57 -6.24 5.81 -7.72
N ALA A 58 -6.96 4.79 -8.21
CA ALA A 58 -6.76 3.41 -7.81
C ALA A 58 -5.58 2.72 -8.52
N TYR A 59 -5.18 3.18 -9.72
CA TYR A 59 -4.17 2.48 -10.52
C TYR A 59 -3.35 3.34 -11.50
N SER A 60 -3.62 4.65 -11.61
CA SER A 60 -2.93 5.49 -12.59
C SER A 60 -1.66 6.17 -12.06
N GLY A 61 -1.35 6.02 -10.79
CA GLY A 61 -0.17 6.63 -10.19
C GLY A 61 1.14 6.16 -10.83
N ARG A 62 2.02 7.11 -11.15
CA ARG A 62 3.36 6.88 -11.68
C ARG A 62 4.37 7.68 -10.87
N ALA A 63 5.48 7.06 -10.53
CA ALA A 63 6.59 7.74 -9.86
C ALA A 63 7.90 6.96 -10.07
N ASN A 64 9.02 7.62 -9.92
CA ASN A 64 10.31 6.95 -9.86
C ASN A 64 10.56 6.34 -8.46
N ALA A 65 11.58 5.48 -8.36
CA ALA A 65 11.89 4.81 -7.10
C ALA A 65 12.36 5.78 -5.99
N ALA A 66 13.01 6.90 -6.34
CA ALA A 66 13.49 7.88 -5.37
C ALA A 66 12.31 8.59 -4.69
N ASP A 67 11.31 9.05 -5.46
CA ASP A 67 10.12 9.69 -4.92
C ASP A 67 9.26 8.72 -4.10
N LEU A 68 9.11 7.48 -4.56
CA LEU A 68 8.44 6.44 -3.77
C LEU A 68 9.18 6.15 -2.46
N MET A 69 10.52 6.26 -2.42
CA MET A 69 11.27 6.11 -1.18
C MET A 69 11.08 7.31 -0.23
N LEU A 70 10.94 8.55 -0.76
CA LEU A 70 10.54 9.70 0.04
C LEU A 70 9.14 9.50 0.63
N PHE A 71 8.20 9.01 -0.16
CA PHE A 71 6.86 8.67 0.33
C PHE A 71 6.90 7.53 1.37
N ALA A 72 7.70 6.49 1.18
CA ALA A 72 7.89 5.43 2.17
C ALA A 72 8.49 5.98 3.49
N ARG A 73 9.34 6.99 3.41
CA ARG A 73 9.86 7.70 4.59
C ARG A 73 8.74 8.47 5.31
N GLU A 74 7.88 9.15 4.57
CA GLU A 74 6.71 9.84 5.14
C GLU A 74 5.77 8.84 5.84
N LEU A 75 5.52 7.67 5.26
CA LEU A 75 4.73 6.62 5.90
C LEU A 75 5.38 6.10 7.19
N ALA A 76 6.71 6.02 7.25
CA ALA A 76 7.45 5.60 8.45
C ALA A 76 7.52 6.70 9.52
N HIS A 77 7.64 7.95 9.10
CA HIS A 77 7.82 9.14 9.96
C HIS A 77 6.90 10.27 9.48
N PRO A 78 5.61 10.21 9.80
CA PRO A 78 4.60 11.13 9.28
C PRO A 78 4.87 12.59 9.65
N THR A 79 4.82 13.45 8.65
CA THR A 79 4.94 14.91 8.79
C THR A 79 3.72 15.65 8.23
N LEU A 80 3.02 15.07 7.26
CA LEU A 80 1.84 15.66 6.61
C LEU A 80 0.55 15.49 7.42
N ILE A 81 0.50 14.46 8.26
CA ILE A 81 -0.66 14.16 9.10
C ILE A 81 -0.23 13.96 10.55
N SER A 82 -1.17 14.09 11.48
CA SER A 82 -0.87 13.85 12.88
C SER A 82 -0.42 12.41 13.14
N THR A 83 0.45 12.21 14.13
CA THR A 83 0.89 10.88 14.55
C THR A 83 -0.30 9.97 14.91
N GLN A 84 -1.35 10.53 15.50
CA GLN A 84 -2.57 9.80 15.84
C GLN A 84 -3.30 9.29 14.59
N LEU A 85 -3.43 10.13 13.57
CA LEU A 85 -4.07 9.75 12.31
C LEU A 85 -3.24 8.71 11.57
N ALA A 86 -1.92 8.88 11.51
CA ALA A 86 -1.00 7.92 10.92
C ALA A 86 -1.07 6.56 11.61
N SER A 87 -1.05 6.55 12.95
CA SER A 87 -1.21 5.32 13.74
C SER A 87 -2.55 4.63 13.46
N SER A 88 -3.63 5.40 13.35
CA SER A 88 -4.94 4.86 12.97
C SER A 88 -4.91 4.26 11.57
N ALA A 89 -4.32 4.95 10.59
CA ALA A 89 -4.22 4.46 9.20
C ALA A 89 -3.42 3.15 9.08
N GLN A 90 -2.41 2.98 9.93
CA GLN A 90 -1.53 1.81 9.97
C GLN A 90 -2.02 0.70 10.89
N SER A 91 -3.10 0.92 11.64
CA SER A 91 -3.72 -0.08 12.52
C SER A 91 -4.66 -1.00 11.75
N ILE A 92 -4.88 -2.22 12.28
CA ILE A 92 -5.80 -3.17 11.68
C ILE A 92 -7.24 -2.70 11.88
N HIS A 93 -7.96 -2.51 10.78
CA HIS A 93 -9.39 -2.25 10.77
C HIS A 93 -10.15 -3.52 10.38
N PHE A 94 -11.24 -3.82 11.11
CA PHE A 94 -12.04 -5.03 10.92
C PHE A 94 -11.18 -6.31 10.98
N PRO A 95 -10.60 -6.64 12.14
CA PRO A 95 -9.58 -7.70 12.29
C PRO A 95 -10.09 -9.10 11.94
N GLU A 96 -11.40 -9.34 12.02
CA GLU A 96 -12.02 -10.64 11.74
C GLU A 96 -12.27 -10.92 10.26
N LEU A 97 -12.17 -9.89 9.39
CA LEU A 97 -12.52 -10.06 7.99
C LEU A 97 -11.54 -10.97 7.25
N THR A 98 -12.12 -11.89 6.51
CA THR A 98 -11.40 -12.70 5.53
C THR A 98 -11.26 -11.93 4.22
N GLY A 99 -10.25 -12.24 3.43
CA GLY A 99 -10.05 -11.59 2.14
C GLY A 99 -9.00 -12.27 1.27
N ILE A 100 -8.80 -11.72 0.08
CA ILE A 100 -7.83 -12.21 -0.89
C ILE A 100 -6.70 -11.19 -1.02
N VAL A 101 -5.46 -11.69 -1.03
CA VAL A 101 -4.30 -10.95 -1.55
C VAL A 101 -4.04 -11.49 -2.96
N PRO A 102 -4.15 -10.66 -4.01
CA PRO A 102 -4.01 -11.10 -5.38
C PRO A 102 -2.70 -11.88 -5.62
N GLY A 103 -2.80 -13.05 -6.23
CA GLY A 103 -1.65 -13.92 -6.48
C GLY A 103 -1.14 -14.73 -5.28
N TYR A 104 -1.52 -14.37 -4.04
CA TYR A 104 -1.05 -15.05 -2.82
C TYR A 104 -2.11 -15.91 -2.14
N GLY A 105 -3.38 -15.64 -2.36
CA GLY A 105 -4.46 -16.50 -1.89
C GLY A 105 -5.46 -15.83 -0.96
N ASN A 106 -6.26 -16.67 -0.29
CA ASN A 106 -7.29 -16.25 0.64
C ASN A 106 -6.80 -16.42 2.09
N TYR A 107 -6.91 -15.35 2.88
CA TYR A 107 -6.44 -15.30 4.27
C TYR A 107 -7.57 -15.12 5.26
N ARG A 108 -7.39 -15.71 6.46
CA ARG A 108 -8.35 -15.69 7.57
C ARG A 108 -7.61 -15.51 8.90
N PRO A 109 -7.49 -14.30 9.42
CA PRO A 109 -7.94 -13.01 8.87
C PRO A 109 -7.08 -12.50 7.71
N CYS A 110 -7.57 -11.45 7.04
CA CYS A 110 -6.83 -10.69 6.03
C CYS A 110 -6.70 -9.23 6.51
N PRO A 111 -5.72 -8.91 7.37
CA PRO A 111 -5.61 -7.60 7.99
C PRO A 111 -5.24 -6.51 6.98
N TRP A 112 -5.88 -5.35 7.16
CA TRP A 112 -5.64 -4.11 6.42
C TRP A 112 -5.79 -2.91 7.34
N GLY A 113 -5.01 -1.86 7.08
CA GLY A 113 -5.22 -0.53 7.59
C GLY A 113 -6.12 0.29 6.67
N LEU A 114 -6.03 1.61 6.77
CA LEU A 114 -6.73 2.52 5.85
C LEU A 114 -5.89 2.68 4.59
N GLY A 115 -6.24 1.95 3.54
CA GLY A 115 -5.59 2.01 2.22
C GLY A 115 -4.33 1.14 2.05
N CYS A 116 -3.81 0.51 3.08
CA CYS A 116 -2.65 -0.38 2.99
C CYS A 116 -2.94 -1.78 3.50
N GLU A 117 -2.32 -2.78 2.87
CA GLU A 117 -2.29 -4.14 3.36
C GLU A 117 -1.34 -4.23 4.57
N ILE A 118 -1.74 -4.96 5.60
CA ILE A 118 -0.88 -5.30 6.75
C ILE A 118 -0.52 -6.78 6.64
N LYS A 119 0.77 -7.11 6.81
CA LYS A 119 1.27 -8.48 6.70
C LYS A 119 0.54 -9.43 7.64
N GLY A 120 0.44 -9.09 8.93
CA GLY A 120 -0.09 -10.02 9.92
C GLY A 120 0.66 -11.35 9.89
N ASP A 121 -0.09 -12.44 10.08
CA ASP A 121 0.43 -13.82 10.04
C ASP A 121 0.29 -14.47 8.65
N LYS A 122 0.08 -13.67 7.59
CA LYS A 122 -0.04 -14.21 6.22
C LYS A 122 1.24 -14.92 5.79
N ASN A 123 1.08 -16.14 5.31
CA ASN A 123 2.15 -16.96 4.76
C ASN A 123 1.56 -17.89 3.68
N PRO A 124 2.08 -17.88 2.44
CA PRO A 124 3.15 -17.00 1.94
C PRO A 124 2.72 -15.54 1.88
N HIS A 125 3.68 -14.63 1.83
CA HIS A 125 3.44 -13.20 1.69
C HIS A 125 4.52 -12.57 0.78
N TRP A 126 4.19 -11.45 0.14
CA TRP A 126 5.09 -10.78 -0.80
C TRP A 126 6.25 -10.02 -0.11
N THR A 127 6.10 -9.65 1.17
CA THR A 127 7.18 -9.06 1.97
C THR A 127 8.12 -10.14 2.54
N ALA A 128 9.18 -9.74 3.21
CA ALA A 128 10.11 -10.66 3.84
C ALA A 128 9.44 -11.50 4.94
N PRO A 129 9.69 -12.82 5.03
CA PRO A 129 9.20 -13.64 6.14
C PRO A 129 9.61 -13.11 7.52
N GLN A 130 10.83 -12.57 7.64
CA GLN A 130 11.41 -12.02 8.88
C GLN A 130 10.97 -10.59 9.21
N SER A 131 10.22 -9.92 8.34
CA SER A 131 9.60 -8.63 8.65
C SER A 131 8.51 -8.81 9.71
N SER A 132 8.25 -7.79 10.50
CA SER A 132 7.27 -7.85 11.57
C SER A 132 5.85 -8.08 11.06
N VAL A 133 4.96 -8.56 11.91
CA VAL A 133 3.52 -8.69 11.60
C VAL A 133 2.86 -7.34 11.35
N ALA A 134 3.46 -6.25 11.82
CA ALA A 134 2.99 -4.89 11.61
C ALA A 134 3.44 -4.29 10.27
N THR A 135 4.29 -4.98 9.50
CA THR A 135 4.70 -4.52 8.16
C THR A 135 3.49 -4.25 7.30
N PHE A 136 3.44 -3.07 6.70
CA PHE A 136 2.34 -2.66 5.85
C PHE A 136 2.84 -2.09 4.52
N GLY A 137 1.98 -2.07 3.53
CA GLY A 137 2.30 -1.55 2.22
C GLY A 137 1.31 -1.96 1.16
N HIS A 138 1.73 -1.90 -0.08
CA HIS A 138 0.94 -2.33 -1.22
C HIS A 138 1.81 -2.70 -2.41
N PHE A 139 1.30 -3.56 -3.27
CA PHE A 139 1.88 -3.81 -4.58
C PHE A 139 0.84 -3.62 -5.69
N GLY A 140 1.30 -3.31 -6.89
CA GLY A 140 0.45 -3.03 -8.04
C GLY A 140 0.55 -4.07 -9.14
N GLN A 141 -0.46 -4.08 -10.02
CA GLN A 141 -0.45 -4.89 -11.24
C GLN A 141 0.70 -4.55 -12.19
N ALA A 142 1.29 -3.37 -12.07
CA ALA A 142 2.50 -3.00 -12.81
C ALA A 142 3.77 -3.74 -12.35
N GLY A 143 3.69 -4.57 -11.30
CA GLY A 143 4.83 -5.32 -10.79
C GLY A 143 5.78 -4.50 -9.93
N SER A 144 5.25 -3.52 -9.23
CA SER A 144 5.98 -2.66 -8.29
C SER A 144 5.41 -2.80 -6.89
N PHE A 145 6.22 -2.56 -5.87
CA PHE A 145 5.78 -2.55 -4.48
C PHE A 145 6.44 -1.45 -3.65
N LEU A 146 5.78 -1.11 -2.56
CA LEU A 146 6.31 -0.33 -1.44
C LEU A 146 5.84 -0.98 -0.14
N TRP A 147 6.77 -1.15 0.83
CA TRP A 147 6.42 -1.56 2.18
C TRP A 147 7.25 -0.83 3.24
N VAL A 148 6.68 -0.75 4.43
CA VAL A 148 7.29 -0.19 5.64
C VAL A 148 7.06 -1.16 6.80
N ASP A 149 8.11 -1.43 7.57
CA ASP A 149 8.03 -2.12 8.85
C ASP A 149 8.17 -1.09 9.98
N PRO A 150 7.08 -0.74 10.69
CA PRO A 150 7.11 0.33 11.67
C PRO A 150 7.89 -0.04 12.94
N LEU A 151 8.16 -1.33 13.19
CA LEU A 151 8.89 -1.77 14.38
C LEU A 151 10.40 -1.69 14.22
N SER A 152 10.91 -1.86 13.00
CA SER A 152 12.34 -1.77 12.69
C SER A 152 12.71 -0.51 11.90
N ALA A 153 11.72 0.28 11.47
CA ALA A 153 11.87 1.41 10.55
C ALA A 153 12.46 1.00 9.17
N GLU A 154 12.49 -0.29 8.88
CA GLU A 154 12.89 -0.84 7.58
C GLU A 154 11.81 -0.53 6.54
N ARG A 155 12.24 -0.24 5.34
CA ARG A 155 11.33 0.03 4.21
C ARG A 155 12.00 -0.28 2.90
N ALA A 156 11.22 -0.69 1.92
CA ALA A 156 11.72 -0.91 0.56
C ALA A 156 10.71 -0.49 -0.49
N VAL A 157 11.24 -0.12 -1.62
CA VAL A 157 10.54 0.19 -2.86
C VAL A 157 11.16 -0.64 -3.97
N PHE A 158 10.33 -1.23 -4.78
CA PHE A 158 10.70 -1.89 -6.02
C PHE A 158 9.86 -1.34 -7.16
N VAL A 159 10.50 -0.89 -8.22
CA VAL A 159 9.85 -0.44 -9.45
C VAL A 159 10.19 -1.42 -10.56
N GLY A 160 9.19 -2.11 -11.06
CA GLY A 160 9.32 -3.11 -12.10
C GLY A 160 8.67 -2.68 -13.42
N GLU A 161 9.12 -3.26 -14.52
CA GLU A 161 8.55 -3.05 -15.87
C GLU A 161 7.66 -4.22 -16.31
N ARG A 162 7.68 -5.32 -15.55
CA ARG A 162 6.91 -6.52 -15.88
C ARG A 162 5.60 -6.52 -15.10
N PRO A 163 4.45 -6.72 -15.75
CA PRO A 163 3.17 -6.90 -15.06
C PRO A 163 3.23 -8.02 -14.03
N PHE A 164 2.59 -7.80 -12.88
CA PHE A 164 2.55 -8.78 -11.79
C PHE A 164 2.05 -10.14 -12.26
N GLY A 165 2.74 -11.19 -11.85
CA GLY A 165 2.44 -12.58 -12.19
C GLY A 165 3.31 -13.55 -11.43
N GLN A 166 3.39 -14.80 -11.90
CA GLN A 166 4.08 -15.91 -11.23
C GLN A 166 5.53 -15.58 -10.84
N TRP A 167 6.26 -14.88 -11.72
CA TRP A 167 7.63 -14.48 -11.43
C TRP A 167 7.74 -13.66 -10.14
N HIS A 168 6.84 -12.69 -9.94
CA HIS A 168 6.83 -11.85 -8.74
C HIS A 168 6.48 -12.66 -7.49
N HIS A 169 5.48 -13.54 -7.61
CA HIS A 169 5.10 -14.46 -6.55
C HIS A 169 6.29 -15.30 -6.08
N ASP A 170 7.09 -15.81 -7.00
CA ASP A 170 8.22 -16.69 -6.69
C ASP A 170 9.45 -15.93 -6.17
N HIS A 171 9.61 -14.65 -6.53
CA HIS A 171 10.84 -13.91 -6.27
C HIS A 171 10.74 -12.81 -5.21
N TRP A 172 9.58 -12.21 -4.99
CA TRP A 172 9.49 -11.07 -4.06
C TRP A 172 9.76 -11.44 -2.60
N GLY A 173 9.27 -12.57 -2.11
CA GLY A 173 9.58 -13.02 -0.76
C GLY A 173 11.10 -13.21 -0.54
N PRO A 174 11.81 -14.00 -1.39
CA PRO A 174 13.26 -14.13 -1.34
C PRO A 174 14.02 -12.81 -1.51
N LEU A 175 13.61 -11.95 -2.46
CA LEU A 175 14.22 -10.64 -2.68
C LEU A 175 14.10 -9.76 -1.43
N ASN A 176 12.91 -9.65 -0.88
CA ASN A 176 12.68 -8.86 0.33
C ASN A 176 13.46 -9.42 1.53
N SER A 177 13.63 -10.76 1.62
CA SER A 177 14.49 -11.36 2.65
C SER A 177 15.94 -10.90 2.52
N GLN A 178 16.50 -10.87 1.31
CA GLN A 178 17.85 -10.38 1.07
C GLN A 178 17.99 -8.88 1.38
N ILE A 179 16.99 -8.08 1.02
CA ILE A 179 16.94 -6.64 1.34
C ILE A 179 17.00 -6.43 2.86
N VAL A 180 16.15 -7.13 3.62
CA VAL A 180 16.12 -7.02 5.09
C VAL A 180 17.45 -7.49 5.70
N GLN A 181 18.03 -8.59 5.22
CA GLN A 181 19.35 -9.07 5.68
C GLN A 181 20.44 -8.01 5.43
N ALA A 182 20.46 -7.43 4.23
CA ALA A 182 21.44 -6.39 3.90
C ALA A 182 21.28 -5.14 4.79
N MET A 183 20.04 -4.71 5.09
CA MET A 183 19.77 -3.60 6.00
C MET A 183 20.25 -3.87 7.43
N ARG A 184 20.20 -5.14 7.87
CA ARG A 184 20.61 -5.55 9.23
C ARG A 184 22.11 -5.90 9.33
N GLY A 185 22.84 -5.84 8.23
CA GLY A 185 24.26 -6.17 8.18
C GLY A 185 24.58 -7.66 8.33
N GLN A 186 23.67 -8.53 7.89
CA GLN A 186 23.78 -9.99 7.97
C GLN A 186 24.12 -10.62 6.62
#